data_7a82fd89451245b448bebeebbf4ce140
#
_entry.id   7a82fd89451245b448bebeebbf4ce140
#
_cell.length_a   1.000
_cell.length_b   1.000
_cell.length_c   1.000
_cell.angle_alpha   90.00
_cell.angle_beta   90.00
_cell.angle_gamma   90.00
#
_symmetry.space_group_name_H-M   'P 1'
#
loop_
_entity.id
_entity.type
_entity.pdbx_description
1 polymer ?
#
loop_
_entity_poly.entity_id
_entity_poly.type
_entity_poly.pdbx_seq_one_letter_code
_entity_poly.pdbx_strand_id
1 'polypeptide(L)'
;MGSVIPLKKEINNSYLRLKNIVGNKLDEVSQRIKFKLASEINLIHKMTDYHVKSGGKRIRPLLTLASAMLCGYKNGNRDINLAACIELIHNATLLHDDVIDNSDLRRGIKTANSLWGNQSSILVGDYLFSRCFEMMVEDGSQEILKRQLCLQPQLRSAHVWVIEVKKKKMLLSLMERILA
;
A
#
# COMPACT_ATOMS: atom_id res chain seq x y z
N MET A 1 15.50 -39.16 16.00
CA MET A 1 15.74 -37.76 16.43
C MET A 1 15.29 -36.84 15.31
N GLY A 2 14.13 -36.22 15.46
CA GLY A 2 13.63 -35.25 14.48
C GLY A 2 14.36 -33.91 14.65
N SER A 3 15.02 -33.42 13.61
CA SER A 3 15.67 -32.13 13.62
C SER A 3 14.60 -31.03 13.67
N VAL A 4 14.55 -30.28 14.76
CA VAL A 4 13.70 -29.08 14.90
C VAL A 4 14.26 -28.00 13.98
N ILE A 5 13.64 -27.80 12.82
CA ILE A 5 13.98 -26.68 11.93
C ILE A 5 13.47 -25.41 12.56
N PRO A 6 14.31 -24.38 12.81
CA PRO A 6 13.83 -23.16 13.44
C PRO A 6 12.78 -22.48 12.53
N LEU A 7 11.65 -22.11 13.13
CA LEU A 7 10.47 -21.51 12.47
C LEU A 7 10.83 -20.36 11.52
N LYS A 8 11.81 -19.56 11.89
CA LYS A 8 12.32 -18.43 11.07
C LYS A 8 12.94 -18.88 9.74
N LYS A 9 13.54 -20.08 9.70
CA LYS A 9 14.15 -20.64 8.46
C LYS A 9 13.08 -21.17 7.53
N GLU A 10 12.01 -21.78 8.05
CA GLU A 10 10.87 -22.25 7.25
C GLU A 10 10.08 -21.08 6.63
N ILE A 11 9.83 -20.02 7.39
CA ILE A 11 9.15 -18.81 6.90
C ILE A 11 9.94 -18.16 5.75
N ASN A 12 11.25 -18.07 5.88
CA ASN A 12 12.09 -17.54 4.80
C ASN A 12 12.06 -18.42 3.55
N ASN A 13 12.02 -19.75 3.71
CA ASN A 13 11.95 -20.68 2.60
C ASN A 13 10.60 -20.60 1.87
N SER A 14 9.50 -20.49 2.60
CA SER A 14 8.15 -20.32 2.05
C SER A 14 8.00 -18.98 1.31
N TYR A 15 8.55 -17.89 1.85
CA TYR A 15 8.60 -16.59 1.18
C TYR A 15 9.36 -16.65 -0.15
N LEU A 16 10.54 -17.28 -0.17
CA LEU A 16 11.34 -17.40 -1.39
C LEU A 16 10.64 -18.26 -2.45
N ARG A 17 10.01 -19.36 -2.04
CA ARG A 17 9.20 -20.20 -2.96
C ARG A 17 8.07 -19.40 -3.58
N LEU A 18 7.32 -18.63 -2.77
CA LEU A 18 6.22 -17.83 -3.25
C LEU A 18 6.70 -16.73 -4.20
N LYS A 19 7.83 -16.08 -3.88
CA LYS A 19 8.47 -15.08 -4.73
C LYS A 19 8.88 -15.67 -6.08
N ASN A 20 9.44 -16.88 -6.11
CA ASN A 20 9.81 -17.55 -7.35
C ASN A 20 8.59 -17.91 -8.21
N ILE A 21 7.47 -18.33 -7.59
CA ILE A 21 6.22 -18.62 -8.30
C ILE A 21 5.65 -17.37 -8.97
N VAL A 22 5.65 -16.24 -8.26
CA VAL A 22 5.15 -14.96 -8.78
C VAL A 22 6.08 -14.37 -9.85
N GLY A 23 7.38 -14.72 -9.80
CA GLY A 23 8.38 -14.30 -10.79
C GLY A 23 8.54 -12.79 -10.87
N ASN A 24 8.61 -12.25 -12.09
CA ASN A 24 8.87 -10.83 -12.35
C ASN A 24 7.70 -9.89 -12.02
N LYS A 25 6.49 -10.43 -11.82
CA LYS A 25 5.30 -9.59 -11.54
C LYS A 25 5.46 -8.67 -10.33
N LEU A 26 6.25 -9.07 -9.34
CA LEU A 26 6.53 -8.22 -8.18
C LEU A 26 7.37 -6.98 -8.54
N ASP A 27 8.25 -7.10 -9.51
CA ASP A 27 9.02 -5.98 -10.04
C ASP A 27 8.14 -5.07 -10.91
N GLU A 28 7.22 -5.66 -11.67
CA GLU A 28 6.20 -4.91 -12.44
C GLU A 28 5.28 -4.11 -11.51
N VAL A 29 4.87 -4.65 -10.36
CA VAL A 29 4.16 -3.88 -9.32
C VAL A 29 4.98 -2.68 -8.87
N SER A 30 6.27 -2.86 -8.66
CA SER A 30 7.17 -1.77 -8.25
C SER A 30 7.29 -0.67 -9.29
N GLN A 31 7.38 -1.06 -10.55
CA GLN A 31 7.38 -0.12 -11.70
C GLN A 31 6.03 0.60 -11.82
N ARG A 32 4.93 -0.12 -11.64
CA ARG A 32 3.57 0.46 -11.67
C ARG A 32 3.38 1.50 -10.58
N ILE A 33 3.81 1.20 -9.34
CA ILE A 33 3.79 2.15 -8.23
C ILE A 33 4.60 3.40 -8.58
N LYS A 34 5.84 3.26 -9.04
CA LYS A 34 6.69 4.40 -9.43
C LYS A 34 6.05 5.25 -10.52
N PHE A 35 5.48 4.62 -11.54
CA PHE A 35 4.81 5.32 -12.64
C PHE A 35 3.59 6.12 -12.13
N LYS A 36 2.74 5.51 -11.30
CA LYS A 36 1.53 6.15 -10.76
C LYS A 36 1.83 7.24 -9.71
N LEU A 37 2.98 7.18 -9.05
CA LEU A 37 3.43 8.19 -8.10
C LEU A 37 4.27 9.29 -8.73
N ALA A 38 4.47 9.29 -10.04
CA ALA A 38 5.13 10.38 -10.73
C ALA A 38 4.39 11.70 -10.44
N SER A 39 5.11 12.68 -9.90
CA SER A 39 4.60 13.98 -9.52
C SER A 39 5.65 15.05 -9.82
N GLU A 40 5.21 16.24 -10.20
CA GLU A 40 6.10 17.39 -10.37
C GLU A 40 6.55 17.97 -9.01
N ILE A 41 5.88 17.58 -7.92
CA ILE A 41 6.17 18.06 -6.57
C ILE A 41 7.34 17.26 -5.99
N ASN A 42 8.50 17.90 -5.88
CA ASN A 42 9.75 17.29 -5.41
C ASN A 42 9.63 16.63 -4.00
N LEU A 43 8.82 17.22 -3.11
CA LEU A 43 8.60 16.66 -1.78
C LEU A 43 7.91 15.29 -1.84
N ILE A 44 6.88 15.14 -2.66
CA ILE A 44 6.17 13.88 -2.87
C ILE A 44 7.15 12.82 -3.36
N HIS A 45 7.97 13.15 -4.37
CA HIS A 45 9.00 12.26 -4.89
C HIS A 45 9.98 11.79 -3.82
N LYS A 46 10.54 12.73 -3.04
CA LYS A 46 11.51 12.40 -1.98
C LYS A 46 10.91 11.50 -0.90
N MET A 47 9.71 11.81 -0.44
CA MET A 47 9.06 11.07 0.63
C MET A 47 8.60 9.69 0.17
N THR A 48 8.03 9.57 -1.02
CA THR A 48 7.62 8.26 -1.57
C THR A 48 8.81 7.37 -1.85
N ASP A 49 9.89 7.92 -2.42
CA ASP A 49 11.14 7.21 -2.65
C ASP A 49 11.76 6.72 -1.34
N TYR A 50 11.81 7.59 -0.34
CA TYR A 50 12.31 7.24 1.00
C TYR A 50 11.50 6.09 1.60
N HIS A 51 10.18 6.19 1.56
CA HIS A 51 9.29 5.19 2.12
C HIS A 51 9.37 3.85 1.37
N VAL A 52 9.44 3.88 0.04
CA VAL A 52 9.62 2.68 -0.80
C VAL A 52 11.00 2.04 -0.58
N LYS A 53 12.06 2.85 -0.42
CA LYS A 53 13.44 2.38 -0.16
C LYS A 53 13.65 1.88 1.27
N SER A 54 12.84 2.33 2.23
CA SER A 54 12.92 1.88 3.64
C SER A 54 12.66 0.39 3.83
N GLY A 55 12.30 -0.28 2.77
CA GLY A 55 12.33 -1.72 2.59
C GLY A 55 11.20 -2.47 3.28
N GLY A 56 10.74 -3.51 2.64
CA GLY A 56 9.81 -4.47 3.18
C GLY A 56 9.82 -5.72 2.32
N LYS A 57 9.38 -6.85 2.88
CA LYS A 57 9.25 -8.10 2.13
C LYS A 57 8.14 -8.03 1.07
N ARG A 58 7.39 -6.91 0.96
CA ARG A 58 6.24 -6.74 0.05
C ARG A 58 5.29 -7.93 0.06
N ILE A 59 4.99 -8.41 1.25
CA ILE A 59 4.16 -9.60 1.46
C ILE A 59 2.74 -9.39 0.90
N ARG A 60 2.19 -8.16 1.02
CA ARG A 60 0.84 -7.86 0.52
C ARG A 60 0.72 -7.98 -0.99
N PRO A 61 1.55 -7.30 -1.80
CA PRO A 61 1.60 -7.52 -3.25
C PRO A 61 1.85 -8.98 -3.62
N LEU A 62 2.79 -9.63 -2.93
CA LEU A 62 3.13 -11.02 -3.18
C LEU A 62 1.93 -11.95 -2.98
N LEU A 63 1.17 -11.79 -1.91
CA LEU A 63 -0.03 -12.56 -1.63
C LEU A 63 -1.14 -12.26 -2.65
N THR A 64 -1.33 -11.00 -3.04
CA THR A 64 -2.31 -10.61 -4.06
C THR A 64 -2.03 -11.29 -5.38
N LEU A 65 -0.79 -11.24 -5.86
CA LEU A 65 -0.38 -11.88 -7.10
C LEU A 65 -0.51 -13.41 -7.04
N ALA A 66 -0.08 -14.02 -5.94
CA ALA A 66 -0.20 -15.47 -5.75
C ALA A 66 -1.67 -15.92 -5.70
N SER A 67 -2.54 -15.16 -5.03
CA SER A 67 -3.99 -15.44 -4.99
C SER A 67 -4.62 -15.32 -6.37
N ALA A 68 -4.25 -14.32 -7.16
CA ALA A 68 -4.73 -14.18 -8.54
C ALA A 68 -4.34 -15.41 -9.40
N MET A 69 -3.09 -15.85 -9.27
CA MET A 69 -2.62 -17.05 -9.97
C MET A 69 -3.37 -18.31 -9.52
N LEU A 70 -3.59 -18.50 -8.22
CA LEU A 70 -4.36 -19.63 -7.68
C LEU A 70 -5.81 -19.64 -8.18
N CYS A 71 -6.42 -18.46 -8.36
CA CYS A 71 -7.75 -18.30 -8.93
C CYS A 71 -7.77 -18.43 -10.47
N GLY A 72 -6.66 -18.78 -11.10
CA GLY A 72 -6.59 -19.00 -12.54
C GLY A 72 -6.49 -17.74 -13.39
N TYR A 73 -6.20 -16.59 -12.80
CA TYR A 73 -5.98 -15.36 -13.56
C TYR A 73 -4.69 -15.44 -14.37
N LYS A 74 -4.79 -15.40 -15.70
CA LYS A 74 -3.64 -15.62 -16.60
C LYS A 74 -3.31 -14.43 -17.49
N ASN A 75 -4.30 -13.61 -17.83
CA ASN A 75 -4.16 -12.60 -18.87
C ASN A 75 -4.45 -11.18 -18.34
N GLY A 76 -3.59 -10.23 -18.71
CA GLY A 76 -3.74 -8.82 -18.37
C GLY A 76 -2.92 -8.40 -17.14
N ASN A 77 -3.08 -7.13 -16.75
CA ASN A 77 -2.29 -6.47 -15.71
C ASN A 77 -3.12 -6.10 -14.47
N ARG A 78 -4.32 -6.66 -14.35
CA ARG A 78 -5.25 -6.34 -13.26
C ARG A 78 -4.73 -6.77 -11.90
N ASP A 79 -4.11 -7.93 -11.82
CA ASP A 79 -3.46 -8.43 -10.62
C ASP A 79 -2.30 -7.53 -10.17
N ILE A 80 -1.51 -7.00 -11.11
CA ILE A 80 -0.43 -6.04 -10.85
C ILE A 80 -1.00 -4.72 -10.34
N ASN A 81 -2.05 -4.19 -10.98
CA ASN A 81 -2.70 -2.96 -10.55
C ASN A 81 -3.28 -3.08 -9.13
N LEU A 82 -3.99 -4.17 -8.84
CA LEU A 82 -4.56 -4.42 -7.52
C LEU A 82 -3.47 -4.63 -6.45
N ALA A 83 -2.39 -5.34 -6.77
CA ALA A 83 -1.26 -5.51 -5.89
C ALA A 83 -0.58 -4.16 -5.58
N ALA A 84 -0.47 -3.27 -6.59
CA ALA A 84 0.01 -1.91 -6.40
C ALA A 84 -0.92 -1.08 -5.51
N CYS A 85 -2.24 -1.13 -5.72
CA CYS A 85 -3.24 -0.46 -4.88
C CYS A 85 -3.12 -0.86 -3.41
N ILE A 86 -3.05 -2.16 -3.13
CA ILE A 86 -2.94 -2.67 -1.74
C ILE A 86 -1.65 -2.18 -1.08
N GLU A 87 -0.54 -2.12 -1.80
CA GLU A 87 0.71 -1.61 -1.25
C GLU A 87 0.66 -0.08 -1.04
N LEU A 88 0.03 0.68 -1.93
CA LEU A 88 -0.17 2.13 -1.76
C LEU A 88 -1.03 2.44 -0.54
N ILE A 89 -2.14 1.72 -0.34
CA ILE A 89 -2.98 1.85 0.86
C ILE A 89 -2.16 1.57 2.10
N HIS A 90 -1.40 0.47 2.11
CA HIS A 90 -0.57 0.14 3.26
C HIS A 90 0.47 1.22 3.56
N ASN A 91 1.15 1.75 2.55
CA ASN A 91 2.13 2.81 2.73
C ASN A 91 1.49 4.11 3.23
N ALA A 92 0.30 4.46 2.73
CA ALA A 92 -0.47 5.60 3.21
C ALA A 92 -0.85 5.45 4.69
N THR A 93 -1.35 4.26 5.08
CA THR A 93 -1.68 4.00 6.50
C THR A 93 -0.45 4.09 7.39
N LEU A 94 0.71 3.59 6.95
CA LEU A 94 1.95 3.68 7.73
C LEU A 94 2.39 5.14 7.94
N LEU A 95 2.28 6.00 6.91
CA LEU A 95 2.60 7.44 7.04
C LEU A 95 1.69 8.14 8.05
N HIS A 96 0.41 7.76 8.10
CA HIS A 96 -0.54 8.31 9.06
C HIS A 96 -0.35 7.75 10.47
N ASP A 97 -0.11 6.44 10.59
CA ASP A 97 0.12 5.77 11.87
C ASP A 97 1.36 6.36 12.56
N ASP A 98 2.46 6.58 11.83
CA ASP A 98 3.67 7.19 12.38
C ASP A 98 3.41 8.57 13.00
N VAL A 99 2.48 9.36 12.43
CA VAL A 99 2.07 10.65 12.98
C VAL A 99 1.20 10.47 14.22
N ILE A 100 0.24 9.54 14.19
CA ILE A 100 -0.68 9.28 15.31
C ILE A 100 0.08 8.76 16.51
N ASP A 101 1.01 7.83 16.28
CA ASP A 101 1.81 7.19 17.33
C ASP A 101 2.98 8.05 17.78
N ASN A 102 3.19 9.22 17.17
CA ASN A 102 4.37 10.08 17.38
C ASN A 102 5.68 9.28 17.26
N SER A 103 5.74 8.38 16.30
CA SER A 103 6.89 7.49 16.10
C SER A 103 8.06 8.22 15.44
N ASP A 104 9.24 8.18 16.06
CA ASP A 104 10.47 8.75 15.49
C ASP A 104 11.25 7.77 14.63
N LEU A 105 11.09 6.48 14.90
CA LEU A 105 11.84 5.42 14.23
C LEU A 105 10.90 4.31 13.77
N ARG A 106 11.11 3.83 12.55
CA ARG A 106 10.49 2.62 12.01
C ARG A 106 11.56 1.70 11.44
N ARG A 107 11.64 0.46 11.95
CA ARG A 107 12.68 -0.52 11.56
C ARG A 107 14.12 0.01 11.70
N GLY A 108 14.37 0.86 12.69
CA GLY A 108 15.68 1.43 12.97
C GLY A 108 16.07 2.63 12.11
N ILE A 109 15.19 3.11 11.23
CA ILE A 109 15.38 4.35 10.46
C ILE A 109 14.37 5.40 10.87
N LYS A 110 14.69 6.68 10.68
CA LYS A 110 13.78 7.78 10.98
C LYS A 110 12.49 7.67 10.20
N THR A 111 11.37 8.04 10.81
CA THR A 111 10.07 8.09 10.14
C THR A 111 9.97 9.31 9.24
N ALA A 112 9.02 9.31 8.31
CA ALA A 112 8.79 10.45 7.42
C ALA A 112 8.37 11.71 8.19
N ASN A 113 7.52 11.56 9.23
CA ASN A 113 7.11 12.67 10.09
C ASN A 113 8.27 13.27 10.87
N SER A 114 9.25 12.47 11.32
CA SER A 114 10.48 12.98 11.96
C SER A 114 11.38 13.77 11.01
N LEU A 115 11.38 13.46 9.71
CA LEU A 115 12.25 14.10 8.72
C LEU A 115 11.59 15.32 8.06
N TRP A 116 10.29 15.27 7.76
CA TRP A 116 9.56 16.29 6.99
C TRP A 116 8.37 16.89 7.71
N GLY A 117 8.13 16.48 8.96
CA GLY A 117 7.03 16.96 9.79
C GLY A 117 5.72 16.22 9.56
N ASN A 118 4.84 16.29 10.56
CA ASN A 118 3.54 15.59 10.58
C ASN A 118 2.64 15.99 9.41
N GLN A 119 2.57 17.29 9.11
CA GLN A 119 1.71 17.80 8.04
C GLN A 119 2.11 17.23 6.66
N SER A 120 3.40 17.16 6.36
CA SER A 120 3.91 16.58 5.12
C SER A 120 3.58 15.10 5.03
N SER A 121 3.74 14.36 6.13
CA SER A 121 3.44 12.93 6.19
C SER A 121 1.96 12.63 5.91
N ILE A 122 1.05 13.44 6.51
CA ILE A 122 -0.39 13.31 6.28
C ILE A 122 -0.72 13.61 4.81
N LEU A 123 -0.24 14.73 4.26
CA LEU A 123 -0.53 15.13 2.88
C LEU A 123 -0.02 14.11 1.85
N VAL A 124 1.16 13.55 2.06
CA VAL A 124 1.69 12.51 1.18
C VAL A 124 0.89 11.20 1.33
N GLY A 125 0.48 10.84 2.54
CA GLY A 125 -0.44 9.71 2.75
C GLY A 125 -1.75 9.88 1.99
N ASP A 126 -2.35 11.07 2.02
CA ASP A 126 -3.57 11.40 1.28
C ASP A 126 -3.35 11.34 -0.24
N TYR A 127 -2.19 11.79 -0.72
CA TYR A 127 -1.79 11.65 -2.12
C TYR A 127 -1.72 10.17 -2.54
N LEU A 128 -1.11 9.29 -1.73
CA LEU A 128 -1.07 7.85 -2.02
C LEU A 128 -2.46 7.24 -2.08
N PHE A 129 -3.37 7.61 -1.17
CA PHE A 129 -4.77 7.18 -1.21
C PHE A 129 -5.47 7.64 -2.49
N SER A 130 -5.32 8.91 -2.87
CA SER A 130 -5.89 9.45 -4.10
C SER A 130 -5.44 8.65 -5.32
N ARG A 131 -4.14 8.38 -5.46
CA ARG A 131 -3.60 7.56 -6.56
C ARG A 131 -4.12 6.13 -6.56
N CYS A 132 -4.29 5.53 -5.39
CA CYS A 132 -4.89 4.21 -5.27
C CYS A 132 -6.35 4.19 -5.76
N PHE A 133 -7.16 5.17 -5.36
CA PHE A 133 -8.55 5.27 -5.82
C PHE A 133 -8.64 5.49 -7.33
N GLU A 134 -7.80 6.36 -7.89
CA GLU A 134 -7.70 6.56 -9.34
C GLU A 134 -7.44 5.24 -10.07
N MET A 135 -6.47 4.45 -9.60
CA MET A 135 -6.16 3.14 -10.18
C MET A 135 -7.31 2.13 -10.05
N MET A 136 -8.06 2.16 -8.96
CA MET A 136 -9.23 1.30 -8.79
C MET A 136 -10.39 1.70 -9.69
N VAL A 137 -10.59 2.99 -9.92
CA VAL A 137 -11.59 3.50 -10.88
C VAL A 137 -11.22 3.15 -12.30
N GLU A 138 -9.94 3.30 -12.69
CA GLU A 138 -9.43 2.87 -13.99
C GLU A 138 -9.63 1.36 -14.25
N ASP A 139 -9.57 0.52 -13.21
CA ASP A 139 -9.88 -0.91 -13.30
C ASP A 139 -11.34 -1.19 -13.65
N GLY A 140 -12.25 -0.26 -13.35
CA GLY A 140 -13.67 -0.30 -13.72
C GLY A 140 -14.51 -1.35 -12.97
N SER A 141 -13.96 -2.03 -11.97
CA SER A 141 -14.69 -3.04 -11.19
C SER A 141 -15.35 -2.44 -9.96
N GLN A 142 -16.64 -2.19 -10.03
CA GLN A 142 -17.42 -1.75 -8.87
C GLN A 142 -17.35 -2.72 -7.69
N GLU A 143 -17.27 -4.03 -7.95
CA GLU A 143 -17.17 -5.04 -6.88
C GLU A 143 -15.85 -4.93 -6.13
N ILE A 144 -14.73 -4.72 -6.83
CA ILE A 144 -13.42 -4.51 -6.20
C ILE A 144 -13.43 -3.22 -5.39
N LEU A 145 -13.96 -2.14 -5.95
CA LEU A 145 -14.06 -0.86 -5.25
C LEU A 145 -14.92 -0.99 -3.97
N LYS A 146 -16.09 -1.64 -4.04
CA LYS A 146 -16.92 -1.91 -2.88
C LYS A 146 -16.20 -2.72 -1.81
N ARG A 147 -15.54 -3.82 -2.19
CA ARG A 147 -14.79 -4.66 -1.24
C ARG A 147 -13.66 -3.89 -0.58
N GLN A 148 -12.93 -3.08 -1.32
CA GLN A 148 -11.84 -2.27 -0.79
C GLN A 148 -12.37 -1.22 0.20
N LEU A 149 -13.48 -0.56 -0.11
CA LEU A 149 -14.14 0.39 0.80
C LEU A 149 -14.69 -0.30 2.06
N CYS A 150 -15.20 -1.53 1.94
CA CYS A 150 -15.68 -2.32 3.08
C CYS A 150 -14.55 -2.85 3.98
N LEU A 151 -13.36 -3.12 3.44
CA LEU A 151 -12.20 -3.58 4.23
C LEU A 151 -11.61 -2.46 5.10
N GLN A 152 -11.76 -1.19 4.71
CA GLN A 152 -11.31 -0.06 5.51
C GLN A 152 -11.91 0.01 6.93
N PRO A 153 -13.20 -0.32 7.19
CA PRO A 153 -13.73 -0.36 8.55
C PRO A 153 -13.11 -1.41 9.47
N GLN A 154 -12.64 -2.51 8.91
CA GLN A 154 -12.04 -3.62 9.67
C GLN A 154 -10.57 -3.39 10.01
N LEU A 155 -9.89 -2.47 9.30
CA LEU A 155 -8.56 -1.96 9.65
C LEU A 155 -8.63 -0.84 10.71
N ARG A 156 -9.84 -0.49 11.14
CA ARG A 156 -10.12 0.52 12.17
C ARG A 156 -9.74 0.02 13.56
N SER A 157 -8.52 0.23 13.95
CA SER A 157 -8.25 0.50 15.36
C SER A 157 -8.87 1.87 15.72
N ALA A 158 -9.31 2.05 16.97
CA ALA A 158 -10.05 3.24 17.43
C ALA A 158 -9.39 4.61 17.10
N HIS A 159 -8.13 4.63 16.71
CA HIS A 159 -7.34 5.82 16.39
C HIS A 159 -7.64 6.42 14.99
N VAL A 160 -8.12 5.60 14.05
CA VAL A 160 -8.46 6.07 12.68
C VAL A 160 -9.75 6.89 12.67
N TRP A 161 -10.61 6.72 13.68
CA TRP A 161 -11.92 7.38 13.75
C TRP A 161 -11.85 8.92 13.80
N VAL A 162 -10.85 9.47 14.49
CA VAL A 162 -10.70 10.94 14.66
C VAL A 162 -10.25 11.61 13.36
N ILE A 163 -9.43 10.94 12.54
CA ILE A 163 -8.99 11.45 11.23
C ILE A 163 -10.11 11.33 10.20
N GLU A 164 -10.96 10.31 10.31
CA GLU A 164 -12.02 10.00 9.35
C GLU A 164 -13.13 11.04 9.28
N VAL A 165 -13.50 11.67 10.40
CA VAL A 165 -14.56 12.69 10.42
C VAL A 165 -14.15 13.93 9.59
N LYS A 166 -12.90 14.32 9.60
CA LYS A 166 -12.37 15.40 8.76
C LYS A 166 -12.16 14.97 7.30
N LYS A 167 -11.73 13.72 7.07
CA LYS A 167 -11.47 13.17 5.73
C LYS A 167 -12.70 12.77 4.96
N LYS A 168 -13.77 12.32 5.61
CA LYS A 168 -15.02 11.91 4.94
C LYS A 168 -15.61 13.02 4.07
N LYS A 169 -15.52 14.28 4.51
CA LYS A 169 -15.91 15.45 3.71
C LYS A 169 -15.00 15.67 2.50
N MET A 170 -13.70 15.42 2.63
CA MET A 170 -12.72 15.62 1.56
C MET A 170 -12.76 14.50 0.53
N LEU A 171 -12.92 13.24 0.96
CA LEU A 171 -13.07 12.07 0.07
C LEU A 171 -14.38 12.11 -0.71
N LEU A 172 -15.51 12.50 -0.08
CA LEU A 172 -16.79 12.69 -0.75
C LEU A 172 -16.69 13.80 -1.81
N SER A 173 -16.05 14.94 -1.49
CA SER A 173 -15.81 16.02 -2.46
C SER A 173 -14.88 15.60 -3.61
N LEU A 174 -13.90 14.74 -3.34
CA LEU A 174 -13.01 14.20 -4.38
C LEU A 174 -13.74 13.17 -5.26
N MET A 175 -14.55 12.30 -4.66
CA MET A 175 -15.38 11.33 -5.40
C MET A 175 -16.45 12.03 -6.25
N GLU A 176 -17.08 13.09 -5.76
CA GLU A 176 -18.03 13.92 -6.52
C GLU A 176 -17.38 14.58 -7.73
N ARG A 177 -16.10 15.02 -7.61
CA ARG A 177 -15.33 15.58 -8.74
C ARG A 177 -14.86 14.54 -9.75
N ILE A 178 -14.76 13.27 -9.37
CA ILE A 178 -14.35 12.17 -10.25
C ILE A 178 -15.56 11.58 -10.97
N LEU A 179 -16.76 11.70 -10.38
CA LEU A 179 -18.01 11.16 -10.93
C LEU A 179 -18.83 12.20 -11.73
N ALA A 180 -18.45 13.49 -11.69
CA ALA A 180 -19.01 14.57 -12.50
C ALA A 180 -18.20 14.76 -13.80
#